data_6c9c7dfb71d5d9bc7971f1bdb729f32f
#
_entry.id   6c9c7dfb71d5d9bc7971f1bdb729f32f
#
_cell.length_a   1.000
_cell.length_b   1.000
_cell.length_c   1.000
_cell.angle_alpha   90.00
_cell.angle_beta   90.00
_cell.angle_gamma   90.00
#
_symmetry.space_group_name_H-M   'P 1'
#
loop_
_entity.id
_entity.type
_entity.pdbx_description
1 polymer ?
#
loop_
_entity_poly.entity_id
_entity_poly.type
_entity_poly.pdbx_seq_one_letter_code
_entity_poly.pdbx_strand_id
1 'polypeptide(L)'
;MNNKPMKLHTQKGKRRLWLEEQKYGLPGFAPGSRFNVVYNEDSVEIKSDPNGTNTVFTRVKAASKRIPMERRFAIVGIHNARLKELFGDTENGVDTPLSYEMSEGYIKIMPVAS
;
A
#
# COMPACT_ATOMS: atom_id res chain seq x y z
N MET A 1 -15.93 -10.73 -7.74
CA MET A 1 -14.77 -10.58 -6.85
C MET A 1 -14.96 -9.37 -5.96
N ASN A 2 -14.77 -9.58 -4.68
CA ASN A 2 -14.90 -8.48 -3.73
C ASN A 2 -13.54 -7.83 -3.52
N ASN A 3 -13.34 -6.72 -4.20
CA ASN A 3 -12.17 -5.91 -3.95
C ASN A 3 -12.44 -5.08 -2.71
N LYS A 4 -11.57 -5.16 -1.74
CA LYS A 4 -11.69 -4.33 -0.56
C LYS A 4 -11.42 -2.87 -0.93
N PRO A 5 -12.17 -1.92 -0.37
CA PRO A 5 -11.92 -0.52 -0.68
C PRO A 5 -10.52 -0.12 -0.25
N MET A 6 -9.85 0.64 -1.09
CA MET A 6 -8.54 1.19 -0.79
C MET A 6 -8.68 2.68 -0.53
N LYS A 7 -7.94 3.18 0.45
CA LYS A 7 -8.00 4.58 0.83
C LYS A 7 -6.61 5.16 1.02
N LEU A 8 -6.49 6.44 0.68
CA LEU A 8 -5.28 7.20 0.95
C LEU A 8 -5.50 7.99 2.23
N HIS A 9 -4.60 7.80 3.19
CA HIS A 9 -4.68 8.44 4.49
C HIS A 9 -3.94 9.78 4.52
N THR A 10 -4.35 10.67 5.41
CA THR A 10 -3.61 11.87 5.72
C THR A 10 -3.26 11.84 7.20
N GLN A 11 -1.97 11.93 7.50
CA GLN A 11 -1.46 11.91 8.85
C GLN A 11 -0.40 12.98 9.03
N LYS A 12 -0.58 13.87 10.00
CA LYS A 12 0.35 14.99 10.28
C LYS A 12 0.60 15.85 9.03
N GLY A 13 -0.46 16.10 8.26
CA GLY A 13 -0.37 16.90 7.04
C GLY A 13 0.24 16.19 5.84
N LYS A 14 0.56 14.91 5.95
CA LYS A 14 1.16 14.13 4.87
C LYS A 14 0.22 13.07 4.35
N ARG A 15 0.17 12.91 3.03
CA ARG A 15 -0.58 11.82 2.41
C ARG A 15 0.23 10.53 2.53
N ARG A 16 -0.44 9.46 2.90
CA ARG A 16 0.21 8.17 3.15
C ARG A 16 -0.59 7.03 2.54
N LEU A 17 0.08 6.21 1.75
CA LEU A 17 -0.49 4.97 1.24
C LEU A 17 0.05 3.83 2.12
N TRP A 18 -0.86 3.08 2.73
CA TRP A 18 -0.49 2.00 3.65
C TRP A 18 -1.32 0.78 3.32
N LEU A 19 -0.66 -0.22 2.72
CA LEU A 19 -1.33 -1.42 2.24
C LEU A 19 -0.90 -2.62 3.07
N GLU A 20 -1.83 -3.29 3.70
CA GLU A 20 -1.57 -4.46 4.54
C GLU A 20 -1.95 -5.74 3.82
N GLU A 21 -1.09 -6.74 3.89
CA GLU A 21 -1.34 -8.06 3.29
C GLU A 21 -2.65 -8.67 3.78
N GLN A 22 -2.94 -8.54 5.07
CA GLN A 22 -4.16 -9.09 5.66
C GLN A 22 -5.43 -8.52 5.04
N LYS A 23 -5.35 -7.33 4.47
CA LYS A 23 -6.49 -6.65 3.87
C LYS A 23 -6.54 -6.83 2.35
N TYR A 24 -5.40 -6.77 1.67
CA TYR A 24 -5.34 -6.77 0.21
C TYR A 24 -4.70 -8.01 -0.42
N GLY A 25 -4.03 -8.83 0.37
CA GLY A 25 -3.31 -10.02 -0.14
C GLY A 25 -1.91 -9.74 -0.65
N LEU A 26 -1.67 -8.61 -1.28
CA LEU A 26 -0.36 -8.18 -1.81
C LEU A 26 0.42 -9.29 -2.53
N PRO A 27 -0.12 -9.90 -3.58
CA PRO A 27 0.58 -11.00 -4.26
C PRO A 27 1.93 -10.53 -4.85
N GLY A 28 2.98 -11.29 -4.61
CA GLY A 28 4.32 -10.95 -5.09
C GLY A 28 5.09 -9.95 -4.24
N PHE A 29 4.50 -9.50 -3.12
CA PHE A 29 5.15 -8.56 -2.19
C PHE A 29 5.40 -9.24 -0.84
N ALA A 30 6.39 -10.11 -0.80
CA ALA A 30 6.73 -10.81 0.44
C ALA A 30 7.41 -9.87 1.45
N PRO A 31 7.24 -10.11 2.77
CA PRO A 31 7.95 -9.32 3.78
C PRO A 31 9.45 -9.29 3.53
N GLY A 32 10.04 -8.11 3.59
CA GLY A 32 11.49 -7.92 3.37
C GLY A 32 11.90 -7.82 1.90
N SER A 33 11.00 -8.09 0.97
CA SER A 33 11.32 -7.92 -0.45
C SER A 33 11.36 -6.45 -0.82
N ARG A 34 11.84 -6.15 -2.03
CA ARG A 34 12.00 -4.77 -2.48
C ARG A 34 11.04 -4.43 -3.61
N PHE A 35 10.77 -3.15 -3.74
CA PHE A 35 9.89 -2.66 -4.79
C PHE A 35 10.29 -1.27 -5.24
N ASN A 36 9.79 -0.87 -6.40
CA ASN A 36 9.90 0.47 -6.93
C ASN A 36 8.53 1.10 -7.08
N VAL A 37 8.48 2.42 -7.01
CA VAL A 37 7.26 3.20 -7.20
C VAL A 37 7.44 4.09 -8.40
N VAL A 38 6.49 4.04 -9.33
CA VAL A 38 6.48 4.90 -10.51
C VAL A 38 5.28 5.85 -10.40
N TYR A 39 5.55 7.13 -10.41
CA TYR A 39 4.52 8.17 -10.35
C TYR A 39 4.22 8.64 -11.76
N ASN A 40 3.02 8.33 -12.24
CA ASN A 40 2.55 8.79 -13.54
C ASN A 40 1.69 10.04 -13.37
N GLU A 41 1.22 10.58 -14.46
CA GLU A 41 0.38 11.77 -14.43
C GLU A 41 -0.93 11.56 -13.65
N ASP A 42 -1.52 10.38 -13.78
CA ASP A 42 -2.83 10.06 -13.18
C ASP A 42 -2.85 8.75 -12.38
N SER A 43 -1.69 8.20 -12.08
CA SER A 43 -1.63 6.94 -11.35
C SER A 43 -0.29 6.74 -10.65
N VAL A 44 -0.27 5.80 -9.71
CA VAL A 44 0.94 5.32 -9.05
C VAL A 44 1.05 3.84 -9.29
N GLU A 45 2.20 3.38 -9.75
CA GLU A 45 2.46 1.97 -9.95
C GLU A 45 3.50 1.48 -8.95
N ILE A 46 3.20 0.37 -8.29
CA ILE A 46 4.10 -0.28 -7.33
C ILE A 46 4.53 -1.60 -7.96
N LYS A 47 5.82 -1.76 -8.20
CA LYS A 47 6.36 -2.93 -8.89
C LYS A 47 7.38 -3.64 -8.02
N SER A 48 7.16 -4.93 -7.79
CA SER A 48 8.14 -5.77 -7.10
C SER A 48 9.43 -5.82 -7.92
N ASP A 49 10.57 -5.58 -7.27
CA ASP A 49 11.86 -5.51 -7.95
C ASP A 49 12.95 -5.83 -6.94
N PRO A 50 13.75 -6.91 -7.14
CA PRO A 50 14.81 -7.26 -6.20
C PRO A 50 15.87 -6.18 -6.04
N ASN A 51 15.96 -5.25 -6.99
CA ASN A 51 16.87 -4.11 -6.94
C ASN A 51 16.15 -2.81 -6.60
N GLY A 52 14.92 -2.88 -6.11
CA GLY A 52 14.12 -1.71 -5.80
C GLY A 52 14.68 -0.90 -4.65
N THR A 53 14.29 0.37 -4.59
CA THR A 53 14.75 1.32 -3.57
C THR A 53 13.92 1.27 -2.29
N ASN A 54 12.74 0.68 -2.35
CA ASN A 54 11.84 0.58 -1.20
C ASN A 54 11.80 -0.86 -0.69
N THR A 55 11.52 -1.02 0.58
CA THR A 55 11.43 -2.34 1.22
C THR A 55 10.02 -2.59 1.72
N VAL A 56 9.50 -3.79 1.47
CA VAL A 56 8.23 -4.24 2.04
C VAL A 56 8.45 -4.47 3.53
N PHE A 57 7.66 -3.78 4.36
CA PHE A 57 7.76 -3.92 5.81
C PHE A 57 7.16 -5.24 6.27
N THR A 58 7.57 -5.67 7.44
CA THR A 58 7.05 -6.88 8.06
C THR A 58 6.27 -6.52 9.31
N ARG A 59 5.02 -6.95 9.38
CA ARG A 59 4.25 -6.89 10.61
C ARG A 59 4.27 -8.26 11.24
N VAL A 60 4.77 -8.32 12.48
CA VAL A 60 4.86 -9.58 13.22
C VAL A 60 3.68 -9.67 14.16
N LYS A 61 2.94 -10.77 14.06
CA LYS A 61 1.88 -11.08 14.99
C LYS A 61 2.35 -12.24 15.88
N ALA A 62 2.52 -11.96 17.16
CA ALA A 62 3.04 -12.94 18.11
C ALA A 62 2.11 -14.13 18.26
N ALA A 63 2.69 -15.27 18.61
CA ALA A 63 1.91 -16.47 18.94
C ALA A 63 0.99 -16.18 20.14
N SER A 64 -0.17 -16.78 20.13
CA SER A 64 -1.15 -16.66 21.19
C SER A 64 -1.78 -18.04 21.48
N LYS A 65 -2.68 -18.09 22.46
CA LYS A 65 -3.38 -19.34 22.77
C LYS A 65 -4.20 -19.86 21.61
N ARG A 66 -4.75 -18.99 20.78
CA ARG A 66 -5.54 -19.36 19.60
C ARG A 66 -4.67 -19.69 18.39
N ILE A 67 -3.55 -19.00 18.27
CA ILE A 67 -2.64 -19.16 17.13
C ILE A 67 -1.27 -19.48 17.72
N PRO A 68 -0.89 -20.77 17.74
CA PRO A 68 0.31 -21.19 18.47
C PRO A 68 1.62 -20.87 17.77
N MET A 69 1.59 -20.17 16.64
CA MET A 69 2.80 -19.77 15.93
C MET A 69 2.78 -18.30 15.55
N GLU A 70 3.96 -17.73 15.50
CA GLU A 70 4.16 -16.38 15.02
C GLU A 70 3.80 -16.28 13.54
N ARG A 71 3.17 -15.17 13.15
CA ARG A 71 2.86 -14.89 11.76
C ARG A 71 3.50 -13.59 11.32
N ARG A 72 3.91 -13.54 10.06
CA ARG A 72 4.51 -12.36 9.46
C ARG A 72 3.70 -11.96 8.25
N PHE A 73 3.38 -10.68 8.18
CA PHE A 73 2.56 -10.10 7.11
C PHE A 73 3.31 -8.97 6.44
N ALA A 74 3.12 -8.85 5.13
CA ALA A 74 3.71 -7.77 4.36
C ALA A 74 2.94 -6.48 4.54
N ILE A 75 3.65 -5.37 4.53
CA ILE A 75 3.07 -4.03 4.50
C ILE A 75 3.81 -3.21 3.46
N VAL A 76 3.08 -2.67 2.49
CA VAL A 76 3.61 -1.73 1.51
C VAL A 76 3.21 -0.33 1.95
N GLY A 77 4.17 0.43 2.44
CA GLY A 77 3.94 1.80 2.91
C GLY A 77 4.67 2.81 2.05
N ILE A 78 3.97 3.85 1.62
CA ILE A 78 4.53 4.91 0.80
C ILE A 78 4.12 6.25 1.36
N HIS A 79 5.11 7.12 1.53
CA HIS A 79 4.84 8.52 1.79
C HIS A 79 5.65 9.32 0.78
N ASN A 80 5.03 10.20 0.00
CA ASN A 80 5.72 11.03 -0.97
C ASN A 80 4.83 12.23 -1.29
N ALA A 81 5.44 13.37 -1.49
CA ALA A 81 4.72 14.59 -1.87
C ALA A 81 3.93 14.40 -3.17
N ARG A 82 4.35 13.49 -4.05
CA ARG A 82 3.63 13.18 -5.29
C ARG A 82 2.23 12.61 -5.05
N LEU A 83 2.01 11.97 -3.91
CA LEU A 83 0.67 11.47 -3.56
C LEU A 83 -0.32 12.62 -3.41
N LYS A 84 0.14 13.73 -2.84
CA LYS A 84 -0.66 14.94 -2.71
C LYS A 84 -0.98 15.57 -4.08
N GLU A 85 0.00 15.57 -4.97
CA GLU A 85 -0.18 16.09 -6.32
C GLU A 85 -1.17 15.25 -7.14
N LEU A 86 -1.14 13.93 -6.97
CA LEU A 86 -2.00 13.01 -7.70
C LEU A 86 -3.42 12.93 -7.15
N PHE A 87 -3.55 12.89 -5.84
CA PHE A 87 -4.82 12.60 -5.18
C PHE A 87 -5.41 13.77 -4.42
N GLY A 88 -4.72 14.90 -4.44
CA GLY A 88 -5.15 16.09 -3.71
C GLY A 88 -4.81 16.02 -2.23
N ASP A 89 -5.06 17.12 -1.55
CA ASP A 89 -4.84 17.25 -0.12
C ASP A 89 -6.15 17.08 0.65
N THR A 90 -6.06 16.72 1.91
CA THR A 90 -7.22 16.65 2.78
C THR A 90 -6.78 16.80 4.24
N GLU A 91 -7.73 17.00 5.12
CA GLU A 91 -7.47 17.13 6.56
C GLU A 91 -7.01 15.82 7.18
N ASN A 92 -6.29 15.90 8.29
CA ASN A 92 -5.89 14.73 9.05
C ASN A 92 -7.11 13.91 9.45
N GLY A 93 -7.01 12.60 9.30
CA GLY A 93 -8.08 11.69 9.66
C GLY A 93 -9.17 11.53 8.61
N VAL A 94 -9.09 12.28 7.51
CA VAL A 94 -10.03 12.14 6.38
C VAL A 94 -9.36 11.34 5.29
N ASP A 95 -9.95 10.22 4.90
CA ASP A 95 -9.40 9.32 3.90
C ASP A 95 -9.97 9.62 2.52
N THR A 96 -9.13 9.47 1.50
CA THR A 96 -9.53 9.61 0.10
C THR A 96 -9.69 8.23 -0.52
N PRO A 97 -10.85 7.90 -1.10
CA PRO A 97 -11.04 6.60 -1.73
C PRO A 97 -10.18 6.48 -3.00
N LEU A 98 -9.66 5.30 -3.25
CA LEU A 98 -8.81 5.00 -4.38
C LEU A 98 -9.36 3.83 -5.19
N SER A 99 -9.11 3.87 -6.49
CA SER A 99 -9.32 2.74 -7.39
C SER A 99 -7.98 2.03 -7.58
N TYR A 100 -7.99 0.73 -7.76
CA TYR A 100 -6.74 0.00 -7.96
C TYR A 100 -6.91 -1.27 -8.78
N GLU A 101 -5.81 -1.68 -9.39
CA GLU A 101 -5.65 -2.96 -10.07
C GLU A 101 -4.46 -3.66 -9.45
N MET A 102 -4.58 -4.95 -9.19
CA MET A 102 -3.52 -5.70 -8.52
C MET A 102 -3.31 -7.04 -9.20
N SER A 103 -2.04 -7.38 -9.42
CA SER A 103 -1.63 -8.68 -9.93
C SER A 103 -0.31 -9.04 -9.26
N GLU A 104 0.24 -10.20 -9.58
CA GLU A 104 1.48 -10.68 -8.98
C GLU A 104 2.62 -9.67 -9.17
N GLY A 105 3.13 -9.13 -8.06
CA GLY A 105 4.23 -8.17 -8.08
C GLY A 105 3.89 -6.81 -8.67
N TYR A 106 2.60 -6.47 -8.79
CA TYR A 106 2.18 -5.24 -9.43
C TYR A 106 0.91 -4.68 -8.82
N ILE A 107 0.93 -3.40 -8.49
CA ILE A 107 -0.24 -2.67 -8.02
C ILE A 107 -0.30 -1.33 -8.73
N LYS A 108 -1.41 -1.05 -9.39
CA LYS A 108 -1.65 0.27 -10.00
C LYS A 108 -2.76 0.96 -9.24
N ILE A 109 -2.52 2.17 -8.80
CA ILE A 109 -3.45 2.94 -7.97
C ILE A 109 -3.84 4.22 -8.71
N MET A 110 -5.14 4.50 -8.74
CA MET A 110 -5.71 5.62 -9.50
C MET A 110 -6.72 6.37 -8.65
N PRO A 111 -6.94 7.67 -8.93
CA PRO A 111 -8.06 8.36 -8.33
C PRO A 111 -9.38 7.72 -8.74
N VAL A 112 -10.35 7.74 -7.85
CA VAL A 112 -11.70 7.28 -8.20
C VAL A 112 -12.30 8.29 -9.15
N ALA A 113 -12.84 7.81 -10.27
CA ALA A 113 -13.50 8.67 -11.23
C ALA A 113 -14.77 9.26 -10.62
N SER A 114 -14.93 10.55 -10.73
CA SER A 114 -16.10 11.25 -10.20
C SER A 114 -17.17 11.42 -11.27
#